data_dd436dc8cc77c7cd48e42d6976f99426
#
_entry.id   dd436dc8cc77c7cd48e42d6976f99426
#
_cell.length_a   1.000
_cell.length_b   1.000
_cell.length_c   1.000
_cell.angle_alpha   90.00
_cell.angle_beta   90.00
_cell.angle_gamma   90.00
#
_symmetry.space_group_name_H-M   'P 1'
#
loop_
_entity.id
_entity.type
_entity.pdbx_description
1 polymer ?
#
loop_
_entity_poly.entity_id
_entity_poly.type
_entity_poly.pdbx_seq_one_letter_code
_entity_poly.pdbx_strand_id
1 'polypeptide(L)'
;MATAAARNQFIEMMTPIAQRQAKKHDNAIFPSVCIAMAIHESGWGTSAKMVKANALFGFKVGAGKKYGTAWKGAAYKTGTTEYYDRKTATKITDWFRAYDSVEDATEDYMDLLCNLPRYKNALHRDTPQQCIDGICSGGYATGPNYAKAIKSLISAYSLDKYDGNNIVSSNPYKLTVSLIKRGMRGESVKWVQYQLNLHGSHLVEDGIFGTKTLEAVLSFQQTHKYNGVQLKVDGLVGAKTIAALKDLASGV
;
A
#
# COMPACT_ATOMS: atom_id res chain seq x y z
N MET A 1 -10.82 -15.90 -12.49
CA MET A 1 -10.92 -15.43 -11.08
C MET A 1 -9.62 -15.77 -10.36
N ALA A 2 -9.15 -14.90 -9.47
CA ALA A 2 -7.95 -15.19 -8.69
C ALA A 2 -8.14 -16.42 -7.80
N THR A 3 -7.10 -17.29 -7.70
CA THR A 3 -7.11 -18.46 -6.82
C THR A 3 -7.11 -18.04 -5.35
N ALA A 4 -7.44 -18.93 -4.43
CA ALA A 4 -7.38 -18.64 -2.99
C ALA A 4 -5.95 -18.23 -2.56
N ALA A 5 -4.93 -18.89 -3.07
CA ALA A 5 -3.53 -18.53 -2.80
C ALA A 5 -3.19 -17.10 -3.29
N ALA A 6 -3.60 -16.73 -4.50
CA ALA A 6 -3.38 -15.40 -5.05
C ALA A 6 -4.11 -14.30 -4.25
N ARG A 7 -5.31 -14.61 -3.73
CA ARG A 7 -6.06 -13.67 -2.86
C ARG A 7 -5.35 -13.43 -1.54
N ASN A 8 -4.87 -14.50 -0.89
CA ASN A 8 -4.12 -14.37 0.36
C ASN A 8 -2.84 -13.57 0.14
N GLN A 9 -2.10 -13.86 -0.93
CA GLN A 9 -0.88 -13.13 -1.28
C GLN A 9 -1.15 -11.64 -1.52
N PHE A 10 -2.27 -11.28 -2.16
CA PHE A 10 -2.66 -9.89 -2.35
C PHE A 10 -2.98 -9.19 -1.02
N ILE A 11 -3.72 -9.85 -0.11
CA ILE A 11 -3.99 -9.32 1.23
C ILE A 11 -2.69 -9.13 2.01
N GLU A 12 -1.79 -10.13 2.00
CA GLU A 12 -0.50 -10.06 2.67
C GLU A 12 0.36 -8.90 2.15
N MET A 13 0.38 -8.66 0.85
CA MET A 13 1.06 -7.52 0.23
C MET A 13 0.44 -6.19 0.67
N MET A 14 -0.89 -6.07 0.61
CA MET A 14 -1.59 -4.81 0.88
C MET A 14 -1.64 -4.43 2.36
N THR A 15 -1.65 -5.41 3.26
CA THR A 15 -1.80 -5.17 4.70
C THR A 15 -0.77 -4.19 5.26
N PRO A 16 0.54 -4.41 5.12
CA PRO A 16 1.53 -3.47 5.66
C PRO A 16 1.47 -2.10 4.97
N ILE A 17 1.15 -2.05 3.67
CA ILE A 17 0.98 -0.80 2.93
C ILE A 17 -0.18 0.01 3.51
N ALA A 18 -1.36 -0.61 3.63
CA ALA A 18 -2.55 0.05 4.15
C ALA A 18 -2.36 0.55 5.60
N GLN A 19 -1.68 -0.24 6.44
CA GLN A 19 -1.39 0.14 7.83
C GLN A 19 -0.42 1.32 7.92
N ARG A 20 0.65 1.33 7.11
CA ARG A 20 1.58 2.48 7.06
C ARG A 20 0.88 3.74 6.60
N GLN A 21 0.10 3.63 5.53
CA GLN A 21 -0.63 4.77 4.98
C GLN A 21 -1.72 5.27 5.93
N ALA A 22 -2.43 4.37 6.63
CA ALA A 22 -3.35 4.77 7.68
C ALA A 22 -2.62 5.56 8.79
N LYS A 23 -1.50 5.05 9.31
CA LYS A 23 -0.69 5.73 10.31
C LYS A 23 -0.17 7.09 9.83
N LYS A 24 0.30 7.18 8.59
CA LYS A 24 0.76 8.45 7.98
C LYS A 24 -0.35 9.51 7.93
N HIS A 25 -1.59 9.09 7.79
CA HIS A 25 -2.78 9.95 7.72
C HIS A 25 -3.59 9.94 9.04
N ASP A 26 -2.91 9.82 10.18
CA ASP A 26 -3.49 9.88 11.53
C ASP A 26 -4.66 8.87 11.75
N ASN A 27 -4.56 7.70 11.13
CA ASN A 27 -5.59 6.66 11.15
C ASN A 27 -6.99 7.16 10.76
N ALA A 28 -7.06 8.15 9.89
CA ALA A 28 -8.32 8.73 9.43
C ALA A 28 -9.18 7.74 8.63
N ILE A 29 -8.54 6.77 7.96
CA ILE A 29 -9.15 5.71 7.18
C ILE A 29 -8.64 4.36 7.68
N PHE A 30 -9.55 3.40 7.86
CA PHE A 30 -9.22 2.05 8.32
C PHE A 30 -8.37 1.28 7.29
N PRO A 31 -7.31 0.57 7.70
CA PRO A 31 -6.57 -0.36 6.83
C PRO A 31 -7.46 -1.35 6.11
N SER A 32 -8.45 -1.93 6.79
CA SER A 32 -9.41 -2.87 6.20
C SER A 32 -10.21 -2.27 5.05
N VAL A 33 -10.59 -1.00 5.16
CA VAL A 33 -11.29 -0.25 4.11
C VAL A 33 -10.37 -0.07 2.90
N CYS A 34 -9.12 0.36 3.12
CA CYS A 34 -8.13 0.52 2.07
C CYS A 34 -7.88 -0.81 1.33
N ILE A 35 -7.66 -1.91 2.05
CA ILE A 35 -7.44 -3.25 1.47
C ILE A 35 -8.67 -3.70 0.67
N ALA A 36 -9.87 -3.58 1.22
CA ALA A 36 -11.10 -4.01 0.54
C ALA A 36 -11.35 -3.20 -0.75
N MET A 37 -11.10 -1.90 -0.73
CA MET A 37 -11.20 -1.06 -1.92
C MET A 37 -10.13 -1.43 -2.96
N ALA A 38 -8.89 -1.67 -2.53
CA ALA A 38 -7.82 -2.15 -3.41
C ALA A 38 -8.18 -3.47 -4.10
N ILE A 39 -8.76 -4.43 -3.37
CA ILE A 39 -9.27 -5.69 -3.92
C ILE A 39 -10.33 -5.43 -4.99
N HIS A 40 -11.30 -4.59 -4.68
CA HIS A 40 -12.42 -4.30 -5.57
C HIS A 40 -11.99 -3.60 -6.86
N GLU A 41 -11.17 -2.54 -6.75
CA GLU A 41 -10.75 -1.71 -7.88
C GLU A 41 -9.74 -2.41 -8.80
N SER A 42 -8.88 -3.25 -8.24
CA SER A 42 -7.84 -3.92 -9.01
C SER A 42 -8.19 -5.35 -9.45
N GLY A 43 -9.31 -5.91 -8.98
CA GLY A 43 -9.63 -7.31 -9.19
C GLY A 43 -8.54 -8.24 -8.61
N TRP A 44 -8.17 -8.04 -7.35
CA TRP A 44 -7.08 -8.79 -6.70
C TRP A 44 -5.71 -8.54 -7.32
N GLY A 45 -5.44 -7.32 -7.74
CA GLY A 45 -4.17 -6.95 -8.37
C GLY A 45 -3.99 -7.45 -9.81
N THR A 46 -5.03 -8.04 -10.42
CA THR A 46 -4.91 -8.66 -11.76
C THR A 46 -5.34 -7.75 -12.90
N SER A 47 -5.90 -6.58 -12.62
CA SER A 47 -6.31 -5.64 -13.66
C SER A 47 -5.11 -5.15 -14.49
N ALA A 48 -5.32 -4.93 -15.79
CA ALA A 48 -4.26 -4.47 -16.68
C ALA A 48 -3.63 -3.14 -16.21
N LYS A 49 -4.42 -2.25 -15.63
CA LYS A 49 -3.97 -0.98 -15.04
C LYS A 49 -3.03 -1.21 -13.87
N MET A 50 -3.37 -2.15 -13.00
CA MET A 50 -2.54 -2.51 -11.85
C MET A 50 -1.23 -3.14 -12.30
N VAL A 51 -1.28 -4.16 -13.17
CA VAL A 51 -0.09 -4.92 -13.60
C VAL A 51 0.91 -4.06 -14.36
N LYS A 52 0.43 -3.11 -15.21
CA LYS A 52 1.29 -2.33 -16.11
C LYS A 52 1.69 -0.97 -15.56
N ALA A 53 0.98 -0.45 -14.57
CA ALA A 53 1.14 0.94 -14.15
C ALA A 53 0.99 1.15 -12.64
N ASN A 54 0.91 0.10 -11.83
CA ASN A 54 0.59 0.16 -10.39
C ASN A 54 -0.66 1.02 -10.10
N ALA A 55 -1.57 1.14 -11.08
CA ALA A 55 -2.77 1.97 -10.98
C ALA A 55 -3.87 1.26 -10.19
N LEU A 56 -3.60 1.00 -8.92
CA LEU A 56 -4.38 0.14 -8.01
C LEU A 56 -5.84 0.60 -7.90
N PHE A 57 -6.06 1.90 -7.71
CA PHE A 57 -7.40 2.49 -7.53
C PHE A 57 -7.98 3.08 -8.82
N GLY A 58 -7.29 2.96 -9.94
CA GLY A 58 -7.79 3.38 -11.25
C GLY A 58 -8.07 4.87 -11.37
N PHE A 59 -7.27 5.75 -10.74
CA PHE A 59 -7.46 7.18 -10.85
C PHE A 59 -7.13 7.67 -12.26
N LYS A 60 -8.05 8.46 -12.82
CA LYS A 60 -7.81 9.18 -14.07
C LYS A 60 -6.85 10.33 -13.82
N VAL A 61 -6.06 10.68 -14.85
CA VAL A 61 -5.16 11.83 -14.79
C VAL A 61 -5.95 13.12 -14.53
N GLY A 62 -7.16 13.23 -15.12
CA GLY A 62 -7.96 14.44 -15.05
C GLY A 62 -7.16 15.64 -15.56
N ALA A 63 -7.35 16.81 -15.00
CA ALA A 63 -6.57 18.01 -15.32
C ALA A 63 -5.17 18.03 -14.64
N GLY A 64 -4.57 16.89 -14.36
CA GLY A 64 -3.30 16.78 -13.64
C GLY A 64 -3.38 17.13 -12.16
N LYS A 65 -4.59 17.17 -11.60
CA LYS A 65 -4.82 17.51 -10.19
C LYS A 65 -4.14 16.50 -9.28
N LYS A 66 -3.27 16.98 -8.38
CA LYS A 66 -2.61 16.19 -7.34
C LYS A 66 -3.41 16.28 -6.04
N TYR A 67 -3.39 15.19 -5.27
CA TYR A 67 -3.97 15.13 -3.93
C TYR A 67 -2.90 15.19 -2.85
N GLY A 68 -1.67 14.82 -3.21
CA GLY A 68 -0.43 14.86 -2.44
C GLY A 68 0.77 14.88 -3.37
N THR A 69 1.86 14.27 -2.95
CA THR A 69 3.14 14.24 -3.69
C THR A 69 3.46 12.88 -4.33
N ALA A 70 2.71 11.84 -4.03
CA ALA A 70 3.00 10.47 -4.45
C ALA A 70 2.90 10.29 -5.98
N TRP A 71 1.89 10.90 -6.62
CA TRP A 71 1.79 10.86 -8.07
C TRP A 71 2.72 11.88 -8.74
N LYS A 72 3.69 11.40 -9.51
CA LYS A 72 4.74 12.20 -10.17
C LYS A 72 4.38 12.67 -11.58
N GLY A 73 3.13 12.45 -12.02
CA GLY A 73 2.63 12.89 -13.33
C GLY A 73 2.68 11.82 -14.42
N ALA A 74 3.21 10.62 -14.14
CA ALA A 74 3.22 9.52 -15.09
C ALA A 74 1.79 9.02 -15.39
N ALA A 75 1.53 8.60 -16.62
CA ALA A 75 0.21 8.19 -17.07
C ALA A 75 0.25 6.93 -17.95
N TYR A 76 -0.81 6.12 -17.84
CA TYR A 76 -1.02 4.91 -18.63
C TYR A 76 -2.36 4.98 -19.38
N LYS A 77 -2.31 4.84 -20.71
CA LYS A 77 -3.50 4.89 -21.56
C LYS A 77 -4.08 3.50 -21.75
N THR A 78 -5.36 3.31 -21.42
CA THR A 78 -6.02 2.02 -21.58
C THR A 78 -7.53 2.16 -21.77
N GLY A 79 -8.17 1.09 -22.26
CA GLY A 79 -9.61 1.01 -22.35
C GLY A 79 -10.28 0.93 -20.97
N THR A 80 -11.43 1.57 -20.86
CA THR A 80 -12.31 1.48 -19.69
C THR A 80 -13.76 1.49 -20.15
N THR A 81 -14.68 1.12 -19.25
CA THR A 81 -16.12 1.19 -19.50
C THR A 81 -16.72 2.21 -18.56
N GLU A 82 -17.43 3.18 -19.11
CA GLU A 82 -18.09 4.24 -18.37
C GLU A 82 -19.61 4.15 -18.51
N TYR A 83 -20.33 4.65 -17.50
CA TYR A 83 -21.80 4.68 -17.45
C TYR A 83 -22.25 6.14 -17.25
N TYR A 84 -22.36 6.91 -18.31
CA TYR A 84 -22.73 8.32 -18.25
C TYR A 84 -24.21 8.54 -17.82
N ASP A 85 -25.07 7.61 -18.17
CA ASP A 85 -26.51 7.61 -17.85
C ASP A 85 -26.89 6.57 -16.78
N ARG A 86 -25.89 5.93 -16.13
CA ARG A 86 -26.04 4.81 -15.18
C ARG A 86 -26.68 3.54 -15.77
N LYS A 87 -26.93 3.48 -17.07
CA LYS A 87 -27.56 2.34 -17.74
C LYS A 87 -26.72 1.80 -18.89
N THR A 88 -26.15 2.67 -19.70
CA THR A 88 -25.47 2.29 -20.96
C THR A 88 -23.96 2.18 -20.76
N ALA A 89 -23.42 0.98 -20.94
CA ALA A 89 -21.98 0.72 -20.89
C ALA A 89 -21.29 1.26 -22.15
N THR A 90 -20.51 2.32 -22.01
CA THR A 90 -19.75 2.92 -23.13
C THR A 90 -18.26 2.58 -22.98
N LYS A 91 -17.70 1.88 -23.97
CA LYS A 91 -16.25 1.62 -24.00
C LYS A 91 -15.53 2.85 -24.51
N ILE A 92 -14.61 3.36 -23.73
CA ILE A 92 -13.75 4.49 -24.07
C ILE A 92 -12.28 4.16 -23.78
N THR A 93 -11.39 4.99 -24.29
CA THR A 93 -9.97 4.97 -23.90
C THR A 93 -9.67 6.21 -23.12
N ASP A 94 -9.04 6.04 -21.96
CA ASP A 94 -8.70 7.16 -21.05
C ASP A 94 -7.29 7.00 -20.46
N TRP A 95 -6.79 8.09 -19.86
CA TRP A 95 -5.51 8.15 -19.20
C TRP A 95 -5.67 7.96 -17.71
N PHE A 96 -4.97 6.98 -17.16
CA PHE A 96 -4.93 6.67 -15.75
C PHE A 96 -3.58 7.06 -15.15
N ARG A 97 -3.55 7.43 -13.88
CA ARG A 97 -2.32 7.69 -13.15
C ARG A 97 -1.48 6.42 -13.11
N ALA A 98 -0.20 6.55 -13.40
CA ALA A 98 0.79 5.50 -13.24
C ALA A 98 1.71 5.85 -12.08
N TYR A 99 2.13 4.83 -11.32
CA TYR A 99 2.93 5.01 -10.12
C TYR A 99 4.18 4.14 -10.17
N ASP A 100 5.22 4.56 -9.46
CA ASP A 100 6.46 3.79 -9.35
C ASP A 100 6.25 2.53 -8.49
N SER A 101 5.30 2.58 -7.54
CA SER A 101 4.97 1.48 -6.65
C SER A 101 3.49 1.44 -6.28
N VAL A 102 3.05 0.30 -5.70
CA VAL A 102 1.73 0.13 -5.08
C VAL A 102 1.59 1.03 -3.85
N GLU A 103 2.69 1.28 -3.14
CA GLU A 103 2.75 2.21 -2.02
C GLU A 103 2.35 3.62 -2.45
N ASP A 104 2.97 4.14 -3.55
CA ASP A 104 2.66 5.49 -4.06
C ASP A 104 1.20 5.59 -4.52
N ALA A 105 0.65 4.53 -5.15
CA ALA A 105 -0.75 4.49 -5.52
C ALA A 105 -1.68 4.53 -4.31
N THR A 106 -1.28 3.86 -3.23
CA THR A 106 -2.04 3.82 -1.98
C THR A 106 -1.95 5.14 -1.24
N GLU A 107 -0.79 5.79 -1.24
CA GLU A 107 -0.60 7.12 -0.68
C GLU A 107 -1.48 8.15 -1.39
N ASP A 108 -1.46 8.21 -2.74
CA ASP A 108 -2.29 9.14 -3.52
C ASP A 108 -3.80 8.90 -3.29
N TYR A 109 -4.20 7.65 -3.05
CA TYR A 109 -5.57 7.30 -2.65
C TYR A 109 -5.93 7.84 -1.26
N MET A 110 -5.05 7.68 -0.27
CA MET A 110 -5.28 8.19 1.07
C MET A 110 -5.27 9.72 1.09
N ASP A 111 -4.35 10.36 0.36
CA ASP A 111 -4.31 11.81 0.17
C ASP A 111 -5.62 12.33 -0.44
N LEU A 112 -6.18 11.62 -1.44
CA LEU A 112 -7.48 11.99 -2.03
C LEU A 112 -8.59 11.97 -0.98
N LEU A 113 -8.70 10.91 -0.20
CA LEU A 113 -9.75 10.78 0.81
C LEU A 113 -9.59 11.77 1.96
N CYS A 114 -8.36 12.00 2.41
CA CYS A 114 -8.09 12.87 3.56
C CYS A 114 -8.15 14.36 3.21
N ASN A 115 -7.80 14.75 1.98
CA ASN A 115 -7.69 16.16 1.59
C ASN A 115 -8.91 16.72 0.86
N LEU A 116 -9.81 15.90 0.32
CA LEU A 116 -11.01 16.38 -0.35
C LEU A 116 -12.18 16.56 0.64
N PRO A 117 -12.70 17.79 0.79
CA PRO A 117 -13.77 18.09 1.77
C PRO A 117 -15.00 17.22 1.65
N ARG A 118 -15.31 16.69 0.45
CA ARG A 118 -16.47 15.82 0.23
C ARG A 118 -16.39 14.49 0.98
N TYR A 119 -15.18 14.07 1.41
CA TYR A 119 -14.96 12.83 2.15
C TYR A 119 -14.83 13.03 3.66
N LYS A 120 -15.00 14.26 4.19
CA LYS A 120 -14.90 14.55 5.63
C LYS A 120 -15.71 13.61 6.51
N ASN A 121 -16.85 13.12 6.01
CA ASN A 121 -17.73 12.19 6.74
C ASN A 121 -17.20 10.74 6.75
N ALA A 122 -16.11 10.44 6.06
CA ALA A 122 -15.44 9.14 6.10
C ALA A 122 -14.33 9.09 7.14
N LEU A 123 -13.79 10.24 7.54
CA LEU A 123 -12.59 10.33 8.35
C LEU A 123 -12.90 10.09 9.83
N HIS A 124 -11.98 9.42 10.54
CA HIS A 124 -12.03 9.17 11.98
C HIS A 124 -13.37 8.60 12.46
N ARG A 125 -13.88 7.59 11.75
CA ARG A 125 -15.11 6.90 12.15
C ARG A 125 -14.82 5.80 13.17
N ASP A 126 -15.86 5.42 13.93
CA ASP A 126 -15.73 4.38 14.94
C ASP A 126 -15.65 2.98 14.33
N THR A 127 -16.17 2.81 13.10
CA THR A 127 -16.19 1.52 12.42
C THR A 127 -15.85 1.64 10.93
N PRO A 128 -15.25 0.58 10.34
CA PRO A 128 -15.00 0.51 8.90
C PRO A 128 -16.27 0.72 8.07
N GLN A 129 -17.43 0.25 8.55
CA GLN A 129 -18.71 0.38 7.88
C GLN A 129 -19.15 1.84 7.75
N GLN A 130 -19.00 2.64 8.82
CA GLN A 130 -19.29 4.08 8.80
C GLN A 130 -18.31 4.82 7.87
N CYS A 131 -17.03 4.42 7.87
CA CYS A 131 -16.02 4.98 6.97
C CYS A 131 -16.43 4.76 5.50
N ILE A 132 -16.82 3.54 5.13
CA ILE A 132 -17.28 3.20 3.77
C ILE A 132 -18.52 4.02 3.39
N ASP A 133 -19.50 4.16 4.29
CA ASP A 133 -20.70 4.97 4.05
C ASP A 133 -20.32 6.43 3.81
N GLY A 134 -19.36 6.96 4.56
CA GLY A 134 -18.82 8.31 4.36
C GLY A 134 -18.10 8.48 3.01
N ILE A 135 -17.31 7.49 2.57
CA ILE A 135 -16.66 7.50 1.25
C ILE A 135 -17.72 7.49 0.13
N CYS A 136 -18.73 6.64 0.23
CA CYS A 136 -19.78 6.54 -0.76
C CYS A 136 -20.66 7.79 -0.82
N SER A 137 -21.02 8.37 0.33
CA SER A 137 -21.79 9.63 0.40
C SER A 137 -20.99 10.81 -0.16
N GLY A 138 -19.65 10.77 -0.07
CA GLY A 138 -18.74 11.71 -0.72
C GLY A 138 -18.65 11.55 -2.24
N GLY A 139 -19.34 10.56 -2.82
CA GLY A 139 -19.42 10.35 -4.27
C GLY A 139 -18.18 9.67 -4.87
N TYR A 140 -17.52 8.79 -4.12
CA TYR A 140 -16.40 7.99 -4.65
C TYR A 140 -16.87 7.05 -5.76
N ALA A 141 -18.01 6.41 -5.58
CA ALA A 141 -18.64 5.53 -6.56
C ALA A 141 -20.13 5.80 -6.67
N THR A 142 -20.66 5.63 -7.87
CA THR A 142 -22.09 5.87 -8.17
C THR A 142 -22.94 4.61 -8.17
N GLY A 143 -22.31 3.43 -8.08
CA GLY A 143 -22.99 2.14 -8.12
C GLY A 143 -23.74 1.86 -6.80
N PRO A 144 -25.04 1.49 -6.84
CA PRO A 144 -25.86 1.30 -5.63
C PRO A 144 -25.36 0.16 -4.74
N ASN A 145 -24.61 -0.78 -5.27
CA ASN A 145 -24.10 -1.94 -4.55
C ASN A 145 -22.64 -1.78 -4.10
N TYR A 146 -22.00 -0.64 -4.37
CA TYR A 146 -20.56 -0.46 -4.11
C TYR A 146 -20.24 -0.62 -2.62
N ALA A 147 -20.92 0.14 -1.75
CA ALA A 147 -20.72 0.04 -0.31
C ALA A 147 -20.94 -1.39 0.21
N LYS A 148 -21.99 -2.07 -0.28
CA LYS A 148 -22.27 -3.46 0.08
C LYS A 148 -21.15 -4.39 -0.34
N ALA A 149 -20.58 -4.22 -1.53
CA ALA A 149 -19.47 -5.03 -2.03
C ALA A 149 -18.23 -4.87 -1.16
N ILE A 150 -17.85 -3.64 -0.81
CA ILE A 150 -16.68 -3.36 0.05
C ILE A 150 -16.89 -3.95 1.45
N LYS A 151 -18.05 -3.72 2.08
CA LYS A 151 -18.40 -4.29 3.40
C LYS A 151 -18.35 -5.82 3.38
N SER A 152 -18.83 -6.45 2.30
CA SER A 152 -18.79 -7.91 2.14
C SER A 152 -17.36 -8.44 2.02
N LEU A 153 -16.45 -7.72 1.37
CA LEU A 153 -15.04 -8.10 1.30
C LEU A 153 -14.38 -8.05 2.69
N ILE A 154 -14.64 -6.99 3.47
CA ILE A 154 -14.11 -6.90 4.84
C ILE A 154 -14.55 -8.12 5.65
N SER A 155 -15.84 -8.44 5.65
CA SER A 155 -16.39 -9.58 6.40
C SER A 155 -15.87 -10.93 5.89
N ALA A 156 -15.91 -11.16 4.56
CA ALA A 156 -15.54 -12.44 3.96
C ALA A 156 -14.06 -12.83 4.18
N TYR A 157 -13.19 -11.83 4.32
CA TYR A 157 -11.74 -12.03 4.53
C TYR A 157 -11.28 -11.61 5.92
N SER A 158 -12.20 -11.24 6.82
CA SER A 158 -11.90 -10.78 8.19
C SER A 158 -10.81 -9.69 8.19
N LEU A 159 -10.97 -8.68 7.32
CA LEU A 159 -9.94 -7.65 7.12
C LEU A 159 -9.86 -6.68 8.30
N ASP A 160 -10.91 -6.57 9.10
CA ASP A 160 -11.00 -5.78 10.32
C ASP A 160 -9.93 -6.14 11.36
N LYS A 161 -9.42 -7.37 11.35
CA LYS A 161 -8.27 -7.78 12.16
C LYS A 161 -7.00 -6.95 11.91
N TYR A 162 -6.92 -6.26 10.78
CA TYR A 162 -5.78 -5.41 10.42
C TYR A 162 -5.94 -3.94 10.84
N ASP A 163 -7.09 -3.56 11.42
CA ASP A 163 -7.40 -2.18 11.81
C ASP A 163 -6.78 -1.77 13.17
N GLY A 164 -6.31 -2.74 13.95
CA GLY A 164 -5.57 -2.46 15.19
C GLY A 164 -4.13 -2.03 14.94
N ASN A 165 -3.48 -1.48 15.98
CA ASN A 165 -2.07 -1.06 15.93
C ASN A 165 -1.05 -2.22 15.78
N ASN A 166 -1.51 -3.44 15.62
CA ASN A 166 -0.67 -4.59 15.33
C ASN A 166 -0.36 -4.61 13.83
N ILE A 167 0.70 -3.91 13.43
CA ILE A 167 1.32 -4.12 12.13
C ILE A 167 1.74 -5.60 12.10
N VAL A 168 0.95 -6.44 11.44
CA VAL A 168 1.33 -7.84 11.21
C VAL A 168 2.42 -7.83 10.15
N SER A 169 3.65 -7.68 10.60
CA SER A 169 4.83 -7.79 9.76
C SER A 169 5.20 -9.26 9.55
N SER A 170 4.31 -10.03 8.96
CA SER A 170 4.75 -11.30 8.38
C SER A 170 5.46 -10.98 7.07
N ASN A 171 6.76 -10.77 7.15
CA ASN A 171 7.59 -10.59 5.96
C ASN A 171 7.40 -11.83 5.05
N PRO A 172 6.92 -11.67 3.80
CA PRO A 172 6.62 -12.80 2.91
C PRO A 172 7.88 -13.55 2.47
N TYR A 173 9.05 -12.96 2.69
CA TYR A 173 10.34 -13.55 2.31
C TYR A 173 11.01 -14.22 3.51
N LYS A 174 11.82 -15.25 3.24
CA LYS A 174 12.53 -16.00 4.28
C LYS A 174 13.91 -15.39 4.55
N LEU A 175 14.20 -15.15 5.82
CA LEU A 175 15.54 -14.82 6.28
C LEU A 175 16.29 -16.12 6.55
N THR A 176 17.21 -16.48 5.67
CA THR A 176 17.96 -17.76 5.72
C THR A 176 19.42 -17.58 6.15
N VAL A 177 19.90 -16.35 6.25
CA VAL A 177 21.29 -16.02 6.63
C VAL A 177 21.30 -14.96 7.72
N SER A 178 22.36 -14.97 8.56
CA SER A 178 22.51 -14.08 9.71
C SER A 178 23.25 -12.78 9.40
N LEU A 179 23.82 -12.66 8.21
CA LEU A 179 24.52 -11.46 7.73
C LEU A 179 24.20 -11.23 6.26
N ILE A 180 23.64 -10.06 5.95
CA ILE A 180 23.31 -9.64 4.58
C ILE A 180 24.09 -8.37 4.28
N LYS A 181 24.69 -8.27 3.09
CA LYS A 181 25.55 -7.16 2.68
C LYS A 181 25.52 -6.91 1.18
N ARG A 182 26.06 -5.79 0.74
CA ARG A 182 26.19 -5.42 -0.67
C ARG A 182 26.80 -6.55 -1.51
N GLY A 183 26.22 -6.80 -2.67
CA GLY A 183 26.59 -7.84 -3.61
C GLY A 183 25.83 -9.16 -3.43
N MET A 184 25.15 -9.36 -2.30
CA MET A 184 24.33 -10.55 -2.10
C MET A 184 23.02 -10.48 -2.90
N ARG A 185 22.45 -11.66 -3.17
CA ARG A 185 21.18 -11.85 -3.91
C ARG A 185 20.31 -12.90 -3.23
N GLY A 186 19.00 -12.86 -3.51
CA GLY A 186 18.04 -13.90 -3.11
C GLY A 186 17.06 -13.49 -2.03
N GLU A 187 16.38 -14.48 -1.43
CA GLU A 187 15.26 -14.29 -0.51
C GLU A 187 15.61 -13.46 0.73
N SER A 188 16.78 -13.65 1.32
CA SER A 188 17.19 -12.84 2.48
C SER A 188 17.42 -11.37 2.14
N VAL A 189 17.78 -11.05 0.88
CA VAL A 189 17.88 -9.66 0.42
C VAL A 189 16.50 -9.08 0.21
N LYS A 190 15.55 -9.81 -0.38
CA LYS A 190 14.14 -9.40 -0.45
C LYS A 190 13.57 -9.16 0.93
N TRP A 191 13.89 -10.04 1.89
CA TRP A 191 13.51 -9.85 3.29
C TRP A 191 13.98 -8.50 3.84
N VAL A 192 15.24 -8.14 3.60
CA VAL A 192 15.80 -6.84 4.02
C VAL A 192 15.11 -5.68 3.31
N GLN A 193 14.93 -5.76 2.00
CA GLN A 193 14.26 -4.72 1.19
C GLN A 193 12.83 -4.50 1.68
N TYR A 194 12.08 -5.56 1.93
CA TYR A 194 10.74 -5.51 2.50
C TYR A 194 10.74 -4.83 3.88
N GLN A 195 11.63 -5.25 4.80
CA GLN A 195 11.71 -4.62 6.12
C GLN A 195 12.07 -3.13 6.04
N LEU A 196 13.03 -2.75 5.20
CA LEU A 196 13.37 -1.36 4.97
C LEU A 196 12.18 -0.55 4.42
N ASN A 197 11.37 -1.15 3.56
CA ASN A 197 10.13 -0.54 3.06
C ASN A 197 9.12 -0.34 4.20
N LEU A 198 9.01 -1.27 5.15
CA LEU A 198 8.21 -1.08 6.36
C LEU A 198 8.69 0.11 7.21
N HIS A 199 9.96 0.47 7.12
CA HIS A 199 10.56 1.64 7.77
C HIS A 199 10.66 2.87 6.84
N GLY A 200 9.86 2.91 5.75
CA GLY A 200 9.72 4.07 4.88
C GLY A 200 10.73 4.16 3.73
N SER A 201 11.49 3.09 3.43
CA SER A 201 12.31 3.03 2.21
C SER A 201 11.45 2.59 1.03
N HIS A 202 11.63 3.18 -0.15
CA HIS A 202 10.87 2.84 -1.36
C HIS A 202 11.71 1.97 -2.32
N LEU A 203 12.11 0.78 -1.86
CA LEU A 203 12.92 -0.14 -2.63
C LEU A 203 12.06 -1.08 -3.48
N VAL A 204 12.56 -1.43 -4.66
CA VAL A 204 12.07 -2.61 -5.38
C VAL A 204 12.59 -3.86 -4.67
N GLU A 205 11.70 -4.80 -4.35
CA GLU A 205 12.02 -6.05 -3.65
C GLU A 205 12.54 -7.11 -4.65
N ASP A 206 13.58 -6.73 -5.41
CA ASP A 206 14.17 -7.54 -6.49
C ASP A 206 15.14 -8.63 -5.99
N GLY A 207 15.47 -8.59 -4.71
CA GLY A 207 16.43 -9.51 -4.11
C GLY A 207 17.88 -9.21 -4.48
N ILE A 208 18.22 -8.00 -4.92
CA ILE A 208 19.58 -7.59 -5.25
C ILE A 208 20.05 -6.54 -4.25
N PHE A 209 21.05 -6.85 -3.44
CA PHE A 209 21.66 -5.86 -2.54
C PHE A 209 22.61 -4.95 -3.33
N GLY A 210 22.01 -4.02 -4.07
CA GLY A 210 22.69 -3.01 -4.87
C GLY A 210 22.94 -1.71 -4.08
N THR A 211 23.25 -0.63 -4.82
CA THR A 211 23.54 0.69 -4.24
C THR A 211 22.32 1.25 -3.49
N LYS A 212 21.11 1.18 -4.07
CA LYS A 212 19.89 1.68 -3.44
C LYS A 212 19.58 0.96 -2.11
N THR A 213 19.76 -0.37 -2.08
CA THR A 213 19.58 -1.15 -0.85
C THR A 213 20.62 -0.78 0.20
N LEU A 214 21.88 -0.56 -0.20
CA LEU A 214 22.92 -0.11 0.71
C LEU A 214 22.60 1.26 1.32
N GLU A 215 22.20 2.22 0.51
CA GLU A 215 21.83 3.58 0.96
C GLU A 215 20.67 3.53 1.97
N ALA A 216 19.66 2.71 1.71
CA ALA A 216 18.54 2.51 2.61
C ALA A 216 18.99 1.87 3.95
N VAL A 217 19.89 0.88 3.91
CA VAL A 217 20.46 0.27 5.13
C VAL A 217 21.24 1.29 5.94
N LEU A 218 22.08 2.07 5.30
CA LEU A 218 22.89 3.11 5.99
C LEU A 218 21.97 4.17 6.64
N SER A 219 20.95 4.64 5.91
CA SER A 219 19.96 5.58 6.44
C SER A 219 19.21 5.00 7.63
N PHE A 220 18.75 3.74 7.53
CA PHE A 220 18.11 3.04 8.64
C PHE A 220 19.03 2.94 9.86
N GLN A 221 20.27 2.49 9.68
CA GLN A 221 21.24 2.37 10.75
C GLN A 221 21.55 3.71 11.43
N GLN A 222 21.55 4.81 10.68
CA GLN A 222 21.80 6.15 11.19
C GLN A 222 20.67 6.67 12.09
N THR A 223 19.43 6.27 11.84
CA THR A 223 18.24 6.80 12.52
C THR A 223 17.67 5.86 13.60
N HIS A 224 18.07 4.59 13.61
CA HIS A 224 17.48 3.58 14.51
C HIS A 224 18.47 3.05 15.56
N LYS A 225 17.89 2.62 16.69
CA LYS A 225 18.62 2.05 17.83
C LYS A 225 18.19 0.59 18.06
N TYR A 226 19.03 -0.18 18.70
CA TYR A 226 18.71 -1.50 19.24
C TYR A 226 18.99 -1.53 20.73
N ASN A 227 17.99 -1.82 21.56
CA ASN A 227 18.05 -1.76 23.02
C ASN A 227 18.63 -0.42 23.55
N GLY A 228 18.18 0.70 22.96
CA GLY A 228 18.63 2.04 23.33
C GLY A 228 20.03 2.45 22.78
N VAL A 229 20.76 1.52 22.15
CA VAL A 229 22.09 1.78 21.60
C VAL A 229 22.01 2.03 20.10
N GLN A 230 22.68 3.10 19.63
CA GLN A 230 22.75 3.45 18.23
C GLN A 230 23.32 2.30 17.40
N LEU A 231 22.67 1.97 16.27
CA LEU A 231 23.20 0.99 15.33
C LEU A 231 24.52 1.50 14.72
N LYS A 232 25.45 0.57 14.44
CA LYS A 232 26.65 0.89 13.69
C LYS A 232 26.29 1.13 12.23
N VAL A 233 26.67 2.29 11.69
CA VAL A 233 26.40 2.69 10.31
C VAL A 233 27.51 2.13 9.41
N ASP A 234 27.39 0.85 9.02
CA ASP A 234 28.39 0.13 8.22
C ASP A 234 27.84 -0.56 6.98
N GLY A 235 26.52 -0.46 6.75
CA GLY A 235 25.84 -1.09 5.61
C GLY A 235 25.72 -2.61 5.73
N LEU A 236 26.06 -3.20 6.88
CA LEU A 236 25.93 -4.63 7.16
C LEU A 236 24.63 -4.92 7.92
N VAL A 237 23.83 -5.79 7.40
CA VAL A 237 22.59 -6.24 8.07
C VAL A 237 22.88 -7.50 8.87
N GLY A 238 23.50 -7.31 10.04
CA GLY A 238 23.79 -8.36 11.03
C GLY A 238 22.70 -8.44 12.11
N ALA A 239 22.95 -9.25 13.16
CA ALA A 239 21.96 -9.59 14.18
C ALA A 239 21.26 -8.36 14.80
N LYS A 240 21.99 -7.30 15.16
CA LYS A 240 21.41 -6.08 15.76
C LYS A 240 20.54 -5.32 14.76
N THR A 241 21.00 -5.17 13.51
CA THR A 241 20.23 -4.52 12.44
C THR A 241 19.00 -5.34 12.07
N ILE A 242 19.10 -6.68 12.01
CA ILE A 242 17.96 -7.58 11.80
C ILE A 242 16.92 -7.41 12.92
N ALA A 243 17.37 -7.36 14.17
CA ALA A 243 16.46 -7.19 15.30
C ALA A 243 15.75 -5.84 15.27
N ALA A 244 16.49 -4.77 14.97
CA ALA A 244 15.90 -3.43 14.83
C ALA A 244 14.94 -3.33 13.63
N LEU A 245 15.24 -3.98 12.50
CA LEU A 245 14.35 -4.06 11.34
C LEU A 245 13.04 -4.80 11.64
N LYS A 246 13.04 -5.73 12.60
CA LYS A 246 11.82 -6.43 13.06
C LYS A 246 10.98 -5.61 14.02
N ASP A 247 11.57 -4.61 14.66
CA ASP A 247 10.91 -3.77 15.65
C ASP A 247 10.33 -2.52 14.99
N LEU A 248 9.05 -2.60 14.61
CA LEU A 248 8.31 -1.50 13.97
C LEU A 248 7.88 -0.41 14.98
N ALA A 249 8.07 -0.65 16.30
CA ALA A 249 7.71 0.30 17.35
C ALA A 249 8.85 1.28 17.69
N SER A 250 10.07 1.03 17.25
CA SER A 250 11.27 1.80 17.64
C SER A 250 11.61 2.96 16.68
N GLY A 251 10.75 3.27 15.73
CA GLY A 251 10.86 4.48 14.92
C GLY A 251 10.46 5.72 15.72
N VAL A 252 11.42 6.62 15.94
CA VAL A 252 11.25 7.95 16.60
C VAL A 252 10.20 8.79 15.90
#